data_641932e978ca7867449a393cab96bcb4
#
_entry.id   641932e978ca7867449a393cab96bcb4
#
_cell.length_a   1.000
_cell.length_b   1.000
_cell.length_c   1.000
_cell.angle_alpha   90.00
_cell.angle_beta   90.00
_cell.angle_gamma   90.00
#
_symmetry.space_group_name_H-M   'P 1'
#
loop_
_entity.id
_entity.type
_entity.pdbx_description
1 polymer ?
#
loop_
_entity_poly.entity_id
_entity_poly.type
_entity_poly.pdbx_seq_one_letter_code
_entity_poly.pdbx_strand_id
1 'polypeptide(L)'
;HLTKLVLTCRYCNRNKDNSYMTLESNLINIVLVDTIHPGNIGSVARAMKTMGLKRLSLVNPRIFPSDDAVALSGNATDVLKNATVYKSIKEAIKESTFVYATSARDRSIQWPIMNAEEAANDIYKKTCSNKEISIIFGKEDRGLTNDELELANKLIEIPANPEYPVLNIAMSTQIICYEILKASS
;
A
#
# COMPACT_ATOMS: atom_id res chain seq x y z
N HIS A 1 2.41 32.86 -28.97
CA HIS A 1 3.26 31.70 -28.68
C HIS A 1 3.21 31.43 -27.19
N LEU A 2 2.29 30.54 -26.78
CA LEU A 2 2.25 29.99 -25.42
C LEU A 2 3.32 28.91 -25.34
N THR A 3 4.43 29.22 -24.68
CA THR A 3 5.48 28.26 -24.34
C THR A 3 4.85 27.26 -23.38
N LYS A 4 4.56 26.05 -23.84
CA LYS A 4 4.15 24.94 -22.96
C LYS A 4 5.24 24.71 -21.92
N LEU A 5 4.95 25.02 -20.66
CA LEU A 5 5.83 24.70 -19.55
C LEU A 5 5.83 23.17 -19.40
N VAL A 6 6.91 22.55 -19.82
CA VAL A 6 7.09 21.10 -19.64
C VAL A 6 7.52 20.88 -18.20
N LEU A 7 6.58 20.40 -17.37
CA LEU A 7 6.89 19.98 -16.01
C LEU A 7 7.52 18.59 -16.04
N THR A 8 8.77 18.50 -15.63
CA THR A 8 9.48 17.23 -15.45
C THR A 8 9.33 16.70 -14.03
N CYS A 9 9.16 15.42 -13.88
CA CYS A 9 9.16 14.77 -12.56
C CYS A 9 10.52 15.03 -11.88
N ARG A 10 10.49 15.47 -10.63
CA ARG A 10 11.69 15.83 -9.85
C ARG A 10 12.69 14.67 -9.71
N TYR A 11 12.23 13.42 -9.81
CA TYR A 11 13.05 12.22 -9.56
C TYR A 11 13.35 11.37 -10.79
N CYS A 12 12.52 11.41 -11.84
CA CYS A 12 12.70 10.53 -13.00
C CYS A 12 12.94 11.27 -14.33
N ASN A 13 12.98 12.60 -14.29
CA ASN A 13 13.18 13.46 -15.47
C ASN A 13 12.22 13.18 -16.65
N ARG A 14 11.05 12.55 -16.37
CA ARG A 14 10.01 12.29 -17.37
C ARG A 14 9.20 13.55 -17.62
N ASN A 15 8.94 13.85 -18.89
CA ASN A 15 8.06 14.95 -19.28
C ASN A 15 6.63 14.65 -18.81
N LYS A 16 6.05 15.54 -18.03
CA LYS A 16 4.64 15.50 -17.64
C LYS A 16 3.84 16.25 -18.72
N ASP A 17 3.42 15.54 -19.74
CA ASP A 17 2.35 16.05 -20.59
C ASP A 17 1.05 16.07 -19.76
N ASN A 18 0.35 17.17 -19.82
CA ASN A 18 -0.85 17.65 -19.14
C ASN A 18 -1.98 16.65 -18.79
N SER A 19 -1.70 15.37 -18.72
CA SER A 19 -2.56 14.35 -18.14
C SER A 19 -2.12 14.15 -16.67
N TYR A 20 -3.05 14.27 -15.76
CA TYR A 20 -2.94 13.98 -14.34
C TYR A 20 -1.82 12.98 -14.05
N MET A 21 -0.91 13.36 -13.16
CA MET A 21 0.27 12.60 -12.78
C MET A 21 -0.03 11.12 -12.70
N THR A 22 0.53 10.35 -13.63
CA THR A 22 0.36 8.91 -13.63
C THR A 22 1.30 8.33 -12.59
N LEU A 23 0.77 8.17 -11.38
CA LEU A 23 1.35 7.23 -10.43
C LEU A 23 1.51 5.89 -11.15
N GLU A 24 2.70 5.33 -11.17
CA GLU A 24 2.94 3.98 -11.73
C GLU A 24 2.28 2.94 -10.83
N SER A 25 0.95 3.00 -10.77
CA SER A 25 0.12 2.25 -9.83
C SER A 25 0.25 0.74 -9.97
N ASN A 26 0.66 0.27 -11.15
CA ASN A 26 0.89 -1.15 -11.41
C ASN A 26 2.16 -1.68 -10.70
N LEU A 27 3.08 -0.79 -10.33
CA LEU A 27 4.32 -1.13 -9.63
C LEU A 27 4.13 -1.20 -8.10
N ILE A 28 2.97 -0.77 -7.57
CA ILE A 28 2.69 -0.77 -6.14
C ILE A 28 1.67 -1.84 -5.82
N ASN A 29 2.08 -2.83 -5.05
CA ASN A 29 1.28 -3.96 -4.60
C ASN A 29 0.92 -3.79 -3.12
N ILE A 30 -0.37 -3.67 -2.81
CA ILE A 30 -0.87 -3.70 -1.44
C ILE A 30 -1.12 -5.15 -1.05
N VAL A 31 -0.49 -5.60 0.02
CA VAL A 31 -0.55 -6.99 0.48
C VAL A 31 -1.23 -7.05 1.84
N LEU A 32 -2.37 -7.73 1.93
CA LEU A 32 -3.09 -7.98 3.18
C LEU A 32 -2.81 -9.40 3.65
N VAL A 33 -2.39 -9.55 4.90
CA VAL A 33 -2.01 -10.86 5.48
C VAL A 33 -3.02 -11.30 6.53
N ASP A 34 -3.52 -12.52 6.39
CA ASP A 34 -4.45 -13.19 7.32
C ASP A 34 -5.68 -12.34 7.70
N THR A 35 -6.21 -11.56 6.77
CA THR A 35 -7.34 -10.67 7.04
C THR A 35 -8.56 -11.46 7.53
N ILE A 36 -9.08 -11.09 8.71
CA ILE A 36 -10.18 -11.79 9.38
C ILE A 36 -11.53 -11.34 8.81
N HIS A 37 -11.72 -10.03 8.71
CA HIS A 37 -13.00 -9.44 8.34
C HIS A 37 -13.03 -9.09 6.85
N PRO A 38 -13.87 -9.78 6.05
CA PRO A 38 -13.90 -9.55 4.61
C PRO A 38 -14.31 -8.12 4.24
N GLY A 39 -15.10 -7.44 5.06
CA GLY A 39 -15.44 -6.04 4.90
C GLY A 39 -14.20 -5.11 4.89
N ASN A 40 -13.15 -5.45 5.62
CA ASN A 40 -11.89 -4.70 5.59
C ASN A 40 -11.22 -4.81 4.21
N ILE A 41 -11.30 -5.97 3.55
CA ILE A 41 -10.77 -6.14 2.18
C ILE A 41 -11.49 -5.19 1.21
N GLY A 42 -12.83 -5.11 1.32
CA GLY A 42 -13.62 -4.17 0.52
C GLY A 42 -13.27 -2.71 0.78
N SER A 43 -13.16 -2.34 2.05
CA SER A 43 -12.78 -0.97 2.45
C SER A 43 -11.37 -0.60 2.00
N VAL A 44 -10.43 -1.55 2.06
CA VAL A 44 -9.06 -1.36 1.51
C VAL A 44 -9.10 -1.17 0.00
N ALA A 45 -9.85 -1.98 -0.73
CA ALA A 45 -10.00 -1.83 -2.18
C ALA A 45 -10.54 -0.43 -2.55
N ARG A 46 -11.52 0.08 -1.78
CA ARG A 46 -12.05 1.44 -1.92
C ARG A 46 -10.99 2.51 -1.64
N ALA A 47 -10.23 2.37 -0.56
CA ALA A 47 -9.13 3.28 -0.21
C ALA A 47 -8.07 3.32 -1.31
N MET A 48 -7.68 2.17 -1.83
CA MET A 48 -6.72 2.06 -2.93
C MET A 48 -7.23 2.77 -4.20
N LYS A 49 -8.44 2.46 -4.63
CA LYS A 49 -9.02 3.01 -5.87
C LYS A 49 -9.17 4.51 -5.82
N THR A 50 -9.60 5.07 -4.68
CA THR A 50 -9.74 6.54 -4.51
C THR A 50 -8.40 7.26 -4.64
N MET A 51 -7.28 6.58 -4.36
CA MET A 51 -5.92 7.12 -4.46
C MET A 51 -5.16 6.60 -5.70
N GLY A 52 -5.87 5.98 -6.66
CA GLY A 52 -5.31 5.56 -7.94
C GLY A 52 -4.52 4.26 -7.92
N LEU A 53 -4.50 3.52 -6.81
CA LEU A 53 -3.86 2.21 -6.72
C LEU A 53 -4.81 1.08 -7.11
N LYS A 54 -4.27 0.01 -7.72
CA LYS A 54 -5.08 -1.06 -8.31
C LYS A 54 -4.64 -2.47 -7.93
N ARG A 55 -3.36 -2.69 -7.60
CA ARG A 55 -2.82 -4.03 -7.38
C ARG A 55 -2.98 -4.45 -5.93
N LEU A 56 -3.89 -5.40 -5.69
CA LEU A 56 -4.20 -5.97 -4.37
C LEU A 56 -3.83 -7.45 -4.33
N SER A 57 -3.05 -7.82 -3.34
CA SER A 57 -2.69 -9.21 -3.02
C SER A 57 -3.23 -9.59 -1.65
N LEU A 58 -3.83 -10.76 -1.56
CA LEU A 58 -4.39 -11.30 -0.32
C LEU A 58 -3.61 -12.57 0.05
N VAL A 59 -2.98 -12.57 1.19
CA VAL A 59 -2.31 -13.76 1.71
C VAL A 59 -3.20 -14.41 2.74
N ASN A 60 -3.65 -15.62 2.43
CA ASN A 60 -4.44 -16.46 3.34
C ASN A 60 -5.64 -15.72 3.99
N PRO A 61 -6.49 -15.01 3.20
CA PRO A 61 -7.66 -14.33 3.75
C PRO A 61 -8.63 -15.34 4.34
N ARG A 62 -9.29 -15.02 5.45
CA ARG A 62 -10.23 -15.93 6.09
C ARG A 62 -11.44 -16.26 5.21
N ILE A 63 -11.99 -15.25 4.53
CA ILE A 63 -13.12 -15.38 3.59
C ILE A 63 -12.88 -14.43 2.41
N PHE A 64 -12.64 -14.99 1.23
CA PHE A 64 -12.57 -14.25 -0.02
C PHE A 64 -12.77 -15.23 -1.20
N PRO A 65 -13.59 -14.91 -2.20
CA PRO A 65 -14.45 -13.71 -2.32
C PRO A 65 -15.59 -13.68 -1.29
N SER A 66 -16.20 -12.50 -1.07
CA SER A 66 -17.24 -12.30 -0.07
C SER A 66 -18.17 -11.13 -0.46
N ASP A 67 -19.47 -11.30 -0.21
CA ASP A 67 -20.46 -10.23 -0.41
C ASP A 67 -20.20 -9.03 0.49
N ASP A 68 -19.69 -9.22 1.70
CA ASP A 68 -19.31 -8.14 2.61
C ASP A 68 -18.16 -7.30 2.03
N ALA A 69 -17.18 -7.97 1.40
CA ALA A 69 -16.10 -7.26 0.71
C ALA A 69 -16.65 -6.43 -0.46
N VAL A 70 -17.55 -6.98 -1.25
CA VAL A 70 -18.20 -6.27 -2.36
C VAL A 70 -19.02 -5.09 -1.85
N ALA A 71 -19.84 -5.29 -0.80
CA ALA A 71 -20.69 -4.24 -0.23
C ALA A 71 -19.88 -3.04 0.26
N LEU A 72 -18.74 -3.27 0.94
CA LEU A 72 -17.91 -2.18 1.48
C LEU A 72 -16.89 -1.63 0.47
N SER A 73 -16.73 -2.25 -0.69
CA SER A 73 -15.85 -1.72 -1.74
C SER A 73 -16.45 -0.55 -2.52
N GLY A 74 -17.76 -0.35 -2.45
CA GLY A 74 -18.46 0.63 -3.29
C GLY A 74 -18.15 0.37 -4.77
N ASN A 75 -17.68 1.39 -5.48
CA ASN A 75 -17.32 1.26 -6.91
C ASN A 75 -15.93 0.65 -7.17
N ALA A 76 -15.26 0.10 -6.14
CA ALA A 76 -13.93 -0.51 -6.26
C ALA A 76 -13.97 -2.04 -6.47
N THR A 77 -15.07 -2.57 -7.01
CA THR A 77 -15.24 -4.01 -7.29
C THR A 77 -14.24 -4.54 -8.31
N ASP A 78 -13.73 -3.70 -9.20
CA ASP A 78 -12.67 -4.04 -10.14
C ASP A 78 -11.35 -4.38 -9.43
N VAL A 79 -11.01 -3.67 -8.36
CA VAL A 79 -9.83 -3.98 -7.51
C VAL A 79 -9.99 -5.36 -6.87
N LEU A 80 -11.20 -5.68 -6.37
CA LEU A 80 -11.48 -7.00 -5.78
C LEU A 80 -11.42 -8.11 -6.84
N LYS A 81 -12.01 -7.90 -8.03
CA LYS A 81 -12.00 -8.88 -9.12
C LYS A 81 -10.60 -9.21 -9.63
N ASN A 82 -9.70 -8.22 -9.59
CA ASN A 82 -8.30 -8.36 -10.01
C ASN A 82 -7.35 -8.74 -8.85
N ALA A 83 -7.88 -8.87 -7.63
CA ALA A 83 -7.07 -9.27 -6.49
C ALA A 83 -6.59 -10.72 -6.65
N THR A 84 -5.33 -10.96 -6.29
CA THR A 84 -4.73 -12.30 -6.34
C THR A 84 -4.59 -12.85 -4.93
N VAL A 85 -5.00 -14.10 -4.74
CA VAL A 85 -4.88 -14.82 -3.46
C VAL A 85 -3.62 -15.69 -3.49
N TYR A 86 -2.80 -15.57 -2.45
CA TYR A 86 -1.57 -16.32 -2.26
C TYR A 86 -1.60 -17.14 -0.96
N LYS A 87 -0.80 -18.20 -0.90
CA LYS A 87 -0.66 -19.04 0.29
C LYS A 87 0.38 -18.51 1.28
N SER A 88 1.30 -17.67 0.81
CA SER A 88 2.36 -17.09 1.64
C SER A 88 2.72 -15.67 1.21
N ILE A 89 3.30 -14.91 2.16
CA ILE A 89 3.82 -13.57 1.88
C ILE A 89 4.92 -13.64 0.82
N LYS A 90 5.81 -14.63 0.89
CA LYS A 90 6.91 -14.80 -0.07
C LYS A 90 6.42 -14.92 -1.51
N GLU A 91 5.31 -15.64 -1.72
CA GLU A 91 4.68 -15.73 -3.04
C GLU A 91 4.10 -14.37 -3.48
N ALA A 92 3.42 -13.66 -2.59
CA ALA A 92 2.77 -12.39 -2.89
C ALA A 92 3.77 -11.26 -3.23
N ILE A 93 4.98 -11.31 -2.66
CA ILE A 93 6.02 -10.28 -2.86
C ILE A 93 7.12 -10.72 -3.84
N LYS A 94 6.99 -11.86 -4.48
CA LYS A 94 8.02 -12.47 -5.33
C LYS A 94 8.58 -11.52 -6.40
N GLU A 95 7.74 -10.71 -7.01
CA GLU A 95 8.11 -9.75 -8.05
C GLU A 95 8.66 -8.44 -7.47
N SER A 96 8.54 -8.22 -6.16
CA SER A 96 8.91 -6.95 -5.54
C SER A 96 10.41 -6.84 -5.33
N THR A 97 10.97 -5.75 -5.82
CA THR A 97 12.40 -5.40 -5.57
C THR A 97 12.60 -4.73 -4.22
N PHE A 98 11.52 -4.21 -3.62
CA PHE A 98 11.56 -3.58 -2.31
C PHE A 98 10.23 -3.78 -1.57
N VAL A 99 10.33 -4.06 -0.28
CA VAL A 99 9.18 -4.41 0.57
C VAL A 99 9.14 -3.51 1.79
N TYR A 100 7.98 -2.91 2.03
CA TYR A 100 7.64 -2.18 3.25
C TYR A 100 6.65 -3.00 4.06
N ALA A 101 6.75 -2.95 5.39
CA ALA A 101 5.78 -3.53 6.28
C ALA A 101 5.24 -2.48 7.24
N THR A 102 3.94 -2.54 7.54
CA THR A 102 3.32 -1.62 8.50
C THR A 102 3.43 -2.18 9.92
N SER A 103 3.75 -1.34 10.90
CA SER A 103 3.76 -1.69 12.30
C SER A 103 3.19 -0.54 13.13
N ALA A 104 2.29 -0.86 14.07
CA ALA A 104 1.79 0.09 15.06
C ALA A 104 2.40 -0.16 16.46
N ARG A 105 3.26 -1.16 16.61
CA ARG A 105 3.87 -1.52 17.90
C ARG A 105 5.31 -1.09 17.91
N ASP A 106 5.70 -0.42 18.98
CA ASP A 106 7.10 -0.21 19.32
C ASP A 106 7.75 -1.59 19.52
N ARG A 107 8.72 -1.89 18.67
CA ARG A 107 9.44 -3.15 18.70
C ARG A 107 10.92 -2.87 18.91
N SER A 108 11.55 -3.64 19.76
CA SER A 108 13.00 -3.57 20.02
C SER A 108 13.89 -3.99 18.84
N ILE A 109 13.33 -4.05 17.64
CA ILE A 109 14.01 -4.48 16.42
C ILE A 109 14.57 -3.23 15.73
N GLN A 110 15.86 -3.23 15.43
CA GLN A 110 16.55 -2.14 14.73
C GLN A 110 16.28 -2.18 13.21
N TRP A 111 15.02 -2.01 12.80
CA TRP A 111 14.69 -1.79 11.40
C TRP A 111 14.68 -0.29 11.08
N PRO A 112 15.03 0.10 9.85
CA PRO A 112 14.76 1.47 9.40
C PRO A 112 13.25 1.73 9.42
N ILE A 113 12.82 2.62 10.32
CA ILE A 113 11.42 3.04 10.45
C ILE A 113 11.24 4.36 9.72
N MET A 114 10.14 4.48 8.98
CA MET A 114 9.72 5.68 8.28
C MET A 114 8.28 6.02 8.66
N ASN A 115 7.95 7.29 8.75
CA ASN A 115 6.55 7.69 8.78
C ASN A 115 5.92 7.53 7.37
N ALA A 116 4.59 7.67 7.27
CA ALA A 116 3.87 7.44 6.02
C ALA A 116 4.32 8.39 4.89
N GLU A 117 4.63 9.66 5.21
CA GLU A 117 5.10 10.64 4.23
C GLU A 117 6.51 10.31 3.71
N GLU A 118 7.43 9.99 4.60
CA GLU A 118 8.80 9.56 4.23
C GLU A 118 8.78 8.30 3.37
N ALA A 119 7.97 7.31 3.76
CA ALA A 119 7.81 6.07 3.01
C ALA A 119 7.21 6.34 1.63
N ALA A 120 6.19 7.18 1.53
CA ALA A 120 5.56 7.54 0.26
C ALA A 120 6.54 8.21 -0.71
N ASN A 121 7.38 9.12 -0.23
CA ASN A 121 8.43 9.76 -1.03
C ASN A 121 9.47 8.74 -1.51
N ASP A 122 9.87 7.81 -0.65
CA ASP A 122 10.82 6.73 -0.99
C ASP A 122 10.22 5.75 -2.01
N ILE A 123 8.94 5.36 -1.83
CA ILE A 123 8.19 4.52 -2.76
C ILE A 123 8.08 5.20 -4.13
N TYR A 124 7.68 6.46 -4.17
CA TYR A 124 7.55 7.21 -5.41
C TYR A 124 8.88 7.28 -6.19
N LYS A 125 10.00 7.56 -5.52
CA LYS A 125 11.33 7.54 -6.14
C LYS A 125 11.65 6.18 -6.78
N LYS A 126 11.31 5.10 -6.09
CA LYS A 126 11.57 3.73 -6.57
C LYS A 126 10.69 3.37 -7.77
N THR A 127 9.41 3.74 -7.76
CA THR A 127 8.51 3.51 -8.89
C THR A 127 8.92 4.33 -10.12
N CYS A 128 9.41 5.56 -9.93
CA CYS A 128 10.02 6.35 -11.01
C CYS A 128 11.22 5.64 -11.65
N SER A 129 11.91 4.78 -10.91
CA SER A 129 13.01 3.93 -11.41
C SER A 129 12.52 2.56 -11.87
N ASN A 130 11.22 2.40 -12.13
CA ASN A 130 10.57 1.17 -12.59
C ASN A 130 10.79 -0.04 -11.65
N LYS A 131 10.84 0.20 -10.33
CA LYS A 131 10.94 -0.87 -9.33
C LYS A 131 9.56 -1.26 -8.81
N GLU A 132 9.32 -2.54 -8.73
CA GLU A 132 8.11 -3.08 -8.08
C GLU A 132 8.24 -3.05 -6.56
N ILE A 133 7.18 -2.58 -5.92
CA ILE A 133 7.11 -2.33 -4.49
C ILE A 133 5.94 -3.11 -3.90
N SER A 134 6.14 -3.77 -2.76
CA SER A 134 5.05 -4.27 -1.93
C SER A 134 4.97 -3.54 -0.61
N ILE A 135 3.75 -3.31 -0.15
CA ILE A 135 3.46 -2.77 1.18
C ILE A 135 2.59 -3.79 1.91
N ILE A 136 3.12 -4.38 2.99
CA ILE A 136 2.49 -5.48 3.73
C ILE A 136 1.75 -4.92 4.93
N PHE A 137 0.48 -5.28 5.06
CA PHE A 137 -0.39 -5.01 6.19
C PHE A 137 -0.71 -6.31 6.92
N GLY A 138 -0.55 -6.33 8.22
CA GLY A 138 -0.77 -7.51 9.04
C GLY A 138 -2.22 -7.72 9.45
N LYS A 139 -2.46 -8.82 10.14
CA LYS A 139 -3.75 -9.23 10.69
C LYS A 139 -4.29 -8.19 11.67
N GLU A 140 -5.60 -8.00 11.68
CA GLU A 140 -6.28 -6.93 12.43
C GLU A 140 -6.03 -6.97 13.95
N ASP A 141 -5.92 -8.17 14.53
CA ASP A 141 -5.80 -8.35 15.98
C ASP A 141 -4.35 -8.35 16.48
N ARG A 142 -3.37 -8.75 15.67
CA ARG A 142 -1.97 -8.92 16.09
C ARG A 142 -0.93 -8.14 15.27
N GLY A 143 -1.33 -7.63 14.12
CA GLY A 143 -0.39 -7.09 13.15
C GLY A 143 0.48 -8.17 12.49
N LEU A 144 1.65 -7.81 12.03
CA LEU A 144 2.66 -8.73 11.51
C LEU A 144 3.48 -9.34 12.65
N THR A 145 3.84 -10.62 12.53
CA THR A 145 4.82 -11.27 13.40
C THR A 145 6.24 -10.83 13.10
N ASN A 146 7.21 -11.16 13.96
CA ASN A 146 8.61 -10.83 13.70
C ASN A 146 9.13 -11.51 12.43
N ASP A 147 8.80 -12.80 12.21
CA ASP A 147 9.19 -13.54 11.01
C ASP A 147 8.59 -12.93 9.72
N GLU A 148 7.36 -12.40 9.80
CA GLU A 148 6.71 -11.69 8.70
C GLU A 148 7.40 -10.34 8.43
N LEU A 149 7.82 -9.63 9.48
CA LEU A 149 8.55 -8.37 9.35
C LEU A 149 9.95 -8.54 8.76
N GLU A 150 10.62 -9.69 9.01
CA GLU A 150 11.92 -10.02 8.43
C GLU A 150 11.92 -10.06 6.90
N LEU A 151 10.75 -10.19 6.28
CA LEU A 151 10.60 -10.12 4.83
C LEU A 151 10.62 -8.69 4.28
N ALA A 152 10.54 -7.68 5.14
CA ALA A 152 10.52 -6.29 4.75
C ALA A 152 11.90 -5.64 4.82
N ASN A 153 12.16 -4.69 3.92
CA ASN A 153 13.36 -3.87 3.93
C ASN A 153 13.24 -2.69 4.89
N LYS A 154 12.03 -2.16 5.08
CA LYS A 154 11.74 -1.01 5.93
C LYS A 154 10.37 -1.14 6.58
N LEU A 155 10.20 -0.50 7.73
CA LEU A 155 8.91 -0.39 8.40
C LEU A 155 8.27 0.97 8.15
N ILE A 156 6.94 0.98 8.05
CA ILE A 156 6.12 2.19 8.02
C ILE A 156 5.35 2.25 9.34
N GLU A 157 5.55 3.33 10.06
CA GLU A 157 4.79 3.67 11.25
C GLU A 157 3.91 4.89 10.96
N ILE A 158 2.63 4.80 11.30
CA ILE A 158 1.71 5.92 11.22
C ILE A 158 1.59 6.49 12.62
N PRO A 159 2.08 7.72 12.88
CA PRO A 159 1.92 8.37 14.17
C PRO A 159 0.45 8.48 14.54
N ALA A 160 0.10 7.98 15.71
CA ALA A 160 -1.26 7.99 16.24
C ALA A 160 -1.26 8.36 17.72
N ASN A 161 -2.46 8.53 18.30
CA ASN A 161 -2.58 8.82 19.72
C ASN A 161 -1.95 7.69 20.56
N PRO A 162 -0.96 7.97 21.43
CA PRO A 162 -0.31 6.94 22.25
C PRO A 162 -1.27 6.14 23.14
N GLU A 163 -2.39 6.73 23.54
CA GLU A 163 -3.41 6.06 24.34
C GLU A 163 -4.27 5.09 23.52
N TYR A 164 -4.35 5.28 22.18
CA TYR A 164 -5.10 4.43 21.26
C TYR A 164 -4.44 4.41 19.87
N PRO A 165 -3.28 3.73 19.72
CA PRO A 165 -2.45 3.85 18.53
C PRO A 165 -2.87 2.92 17.38
N VAL A 166 -3.81 1.99 17.60
CA VAL A 166 -4.16 0.96 16.62
C VAL A 166 -5.22 1.49 15.65
N LEU A 167 -4.81 1.68 14.40
CA LEU A 167 -5.71 2.04 13.31
C LEU A 167 -6.35 0.79 12.69
N ASN A 168 -7.60 0.91 12.24
CA ASN A 168 -8.19 -0.08 11.35
C ASN A 168 -7.35 -0.21 10.07
N ILE A 169 -7.25 -1.42 9.51
CA ILE A 169 -6.40 -1.70 8.35
C ILE A 169 -6.77 -0.86 7.12
N ALA A 170 -8.05 -0.59 6.89
CA ALA A 170 -8.47 0.26 5.77
C ALA A 170 -8.11 1.74 5.99
N MET A 171 -8.16 2.22 7.24
CA MET A 171 -7.74 3.58 7.60
C MET A 171 -6.22 3.72 7.43
N SER A 172 -5.43 2.75 7.88
CA SER A 172 -3.98 2.72 7.66
C SER A 172 -3.64 2.72 6.18
N THR A 173 -4.33 1.90 5.39
CA THR A 173 -4.17 1.85 3.93
C THR A 173 -4.53 3.18 3.30
N GLN A 174 -5.63 3.83 3.72
CA GLN A 174 -6.04 5.13 3.19
C GLN A 174 -4.97 6.20 3.41
N ILE A 175 -4.38 6.26 4.61
CA ILE A 175 -3.32 7.23 4.94
C ILE A 175 -2.11 7.00 4.04
N ILE A 176 -1.62 5.78 3.95
CA ILE A 176 -0.44 5.45 3.13
C ILE A 176 -0.70 5.72 1.65
N CYS A 177 -1.85 5.29 1.11
CA CYS A 177 -2.22 5.53 -0.28
C CYS A 177 -2.37 7.03 -0.58
N TYR A 178 -2.91 7.82 0.35
CA TYR A 178 -3.01 9.27 0.24
C TYR A 178 -1.63 9.94 0.17
N GLU A 179 -0.70 9.55 1.05
CA GLU A 179 0.66 10.07 1.04
C GLU A 179 1.39 9.71 -0.27
N ILE A 180 1.18 8.50 -0.81
CA ILE A 180 1.74 8.08 -2.09
C ILE A 180 1.18 8.95 -3.24
N LEU A 181 -0.13 9.20 -3.26
CA LEU A 181 -0.75 10.08 -4.25
C LEU A 181 -0.17 11.49 -4.13
N LYS A 182 -0.08 12.03 -2.92
CA LYS A 182 0.50 13.35 -2.63
C LYS A 182 1.97 13.45 -3.09
N ALA A 183 2.78 12.42 -2.84
CA ALA A 183 4.18 12.38 -3.28
C ALA A 183 4.33 12.36 -4.80
N SER A 184 3.31 11.88 -5.52
CA SER A 184 3.26 11.88 -6.98
C SER A 184 2.74 13.19 -7.58
N SER A 185 2.25 14.14 -6.78
CA SER A 185 1.60 15.42 -7.20
C SER A 185 2.57 16.60 -7.39
#